data_ae6d7406f91f761b64a113d77ed87546
#
_entry.id   ae6d7406f91f761b64a113d77ed87546
#
_cell.length_a   1.000
_cell.length_b   1.000
_cell.length_c   1.000
_cell.angle_alpha   90.00
_cell.angle_beta   90.00
_cell.angle_gamma   90.00
#
_symmetry.space_group_name_H-M   'P 1'
#
loop_
_entity.id
_entity.type
_entity.pdbx_description
1 polymer ?
#
loop_
_entity_poly.entity_id
_entity_poly.type
_entity_poly.pdbx_seq_one_letter_code
_entity_poly.pdbx_strand_id
1 'polypeptide(L)'
;FARDETILNMVGQVLGNNFALWNSSFFAKPAQVGTRTPWHQDGEYWAMRPLATCTVWMAIDDATPENGCLRFIPGSHLGKQVRKHRINNAPGLALNQELTQDQFQESEAVDLVLEAGQMSLHDVYLVHGSEPNRSDHSRRGMTLRFMPTSSYYDREIEQKQNASSPYPSLNEQELRNLQRVPLYLMRGTDLCARNRYAGSFSGENDFRRDDET
;
A
#
# COMPACT_ATOMS: atom_id res chain seq x y z
N PHE A 1 -4.60 8.27 -13.33
CA PHE A 1 -4.40 6.82 -13.10
C PHE A 1 -5.52 6.24 -12.22
N ALA A 2 -5.74 6.75 -11.00
CA ALA A 2 -6.70 6.14 -10.06
C ALA A 2 -8.14 6.00 -10.59
N ARG A 3 -8.50 6.73 -11.63
CA ARG A 3 -9.81 6.68 -12.31
C ARG A 3 -9.74 6.08 -13.72
N ASP A 4 -8.62 5.48 -14.07
CA ASP A 4 -8.50 4.75 -15.32
C ASP A 4 -9.43 3.52 -15.30
N GLU A 5 -10.31 3.42 -16.30
CA GLU A 5 -11.32 2.36 -16.35
C GLU A 5 -10.72 0.97 -16.45
N THR A 6 -9.54 0.82 -17.06
CA THR A 6 -8.85 -0.46 -17.13
C THR A 6 -8.44 -0.92 -15.74
N ILE A 7 -7.84 0.00 -14.96
CA ILE A 7 -7.44 -0.27 -13.56
C ILE A 7 -8.68 -0.60 -12.72
N LEU A 8 -9.73 0.23 -12.80
CA LEU A 8 -10.95 0.01 -12.03
C LEU A 8 -11.64 -1.32 -12.38
N ASN A 9 -11.60 -1.73 -13.64
CA ASN A 9 -12.16 -3.00 -14.08
C ASN A 9 -11.36 -4.19 -13.54
N MET A 10 -10.02 -4.13 -13.53
CA MET A 10 -9.17 -5.15 -12.93
C MET A 10 -9.41 -5.25 -11.41
N VAL A 11 -9.44 -4.12 -10.71
CA VAL A 11 -9.73 -4.06 -9.27
C VAL A 11 -11.12 -4.64 -8.97
N GLY A 12 -12.11 -4.33 -9.82
CA GLY A 12 -13.47 -4.85 -9.71
C GLY A 12 -13.57 -6.37 -9.83
N GLN A 13 -12.68 -7.02 -10.59
CA GLN A 13 -12.60 -8.48 -10.66
C GLN A 13 -12.08 -9.11 -9.36
N VAL A 14 -11.30 -8.36 -8.57
CA VAL A 14 -10.73 -8.83 -7.30
C VAL A 14 -11.63 -8.48 -6.11
N LEU A 15 -12.12 -7.25 -6.03
CA LEU A 15 -12.86 -6.72 -4.88
C LEU A 15 -14.40 -6.72 -5.07
N GLY A 16 -14.89 -6.99 -6.28
CA GLY A 16 -16.29 -6.77 -6.63
C GLY A 16 -16.57 -5.30 -7.00
N ASN A 17 -17.86 -4.96 -7.18
CA ASN A 17 -18.26 -3.66 -7.73
C ASN A 17 -18.39 -2.53 -6.71
N ASN A 18 -18.01 -2.74 -5.46
CA ASN A 18 -18.15 -1.74 -4.41
C ASN A 18 -16.80 -1.54 -3.71
N PHE A 19 -16.03 -0.56 -4.15
CA PHE A 19 -14.69 -0.31 -3.59
C PHE A 19 -14.31 1.17 -3.60
N ALA A 20 -13.39 1.49 -2.71
CA ALA A 20 -12.85 2.82 -2.49
C ALA A 20 -11.33 2.82 -2.60
N LEU A 21 -10.75 3.92 -3.08
CA LEU A 21 -9.33 4.23 -2.94
C LEU A 21 -9.12 4.86 -1.56
N TRP A 22 -8.16 4.33 -0.80
CA TRP A 22 -7.83 4.84 0.52
C TRP A 22 -6.40 5.38 0.64
N ASN A 23 -5.51 4.99 -0.28
CA ASN A 23 -4.13 5.48 -0.29
C ASN A 23 -3.53 5.39 -1.68
N SER A 24 -2.57 6.26 -1.96
CA SER A 24 -1.65 6.15 -3.09
C SER A 24 -0.27 6.64 -2.67
N SER A 25 0.78 6.05 -3.23
CA SER A 25 2.15 6.41 -2.90
C SER A 25 3.08 6.19 -4.09
N PHE A 26 4.14 6.98 -4.16
CA PHE A 26 5.26 6.73 -5.04
C PHE A 26 6.38 6.06 -4.24
N PHE A 27 6.99 5.05 -4.84
CA PHE A 27 8.15 4.35 -4.30
C PHE A 27 9.30 4.45 -5.28
N ALA A 28 10.37 5.08 -4.86
CA ALA A 28 11.56 5.25 -5.68
C ALA A 28 12.75 4.56 -5.03
N LYS A 29 13.50 3.82 -5.83
CA LYS A 29 14.82 3.32 -5.50
C LYS A 29 15.81 4.04 -6.42
N PRO A 30 16.50 5.09 -5.93
CA PRO A 30 17.52 5.77 -6.72
C PRO A 30 18.62 4.80 -7.16
N ALA A 31 19.26 5.10 -8.30
CA ALA A 31 20.38 4.33 -8.81
C ALA A 31 21.47 4.14 -7.75
N GLN A 32 22.04 2.95 -7.63
CA GLN A 32 23.15 2.57 -6.76
C GLN A 32 22.90 2.68 -5.24
N VAL A 33 21.97 3.55 -4.78
CA VAL A 33 21.74 3.83 -3.34
C VAL A 33 20.33 3.46 -2.87
N GLY A 34 19.47 2.98 -3.75
CA GLY A 34 18.13 2.54 -3.39
C GLY A 34 18.17 1.36 -2.41
N THR A 35 17.49 1.50 -1.28
CA THR A 35 17.58 0.55 -0.17
C THR A 35 16.67 -0.67 -0.31
N ARG A 36 16.95 -1.72 0.46
CA ARG A 36 16.11 -2.91 0.57
C ARG A 36 14.76 -2.56 1.19
N THR A 37 13.67 -3.14 0.67
CA THR A 37 12.40 -3.25 1.38
C THR A 37 12.36 -4.64 2.03
N PRO A 38 12.32 -4.75 3.36
CA PRO A 38 12.28 -6.03 4.04
C PRO A 38 11.07 -6.86 3.62
N TRP A 39 11.16 -8.16 3.77
CA TRP A 39 10.02 -9.08 3.60
C TRP A 39 8.93 -8.75 4.62
N HIS A 40 7.72 -8.47 4.15
CA HIS A 40 6.60 -8.06 4.99
C HIS A 40 5.26 -8.43 4.35
N GLN A 41 4.21 -8.22 5.11
CA GLN A 41 2.83 -8.18 4.63
C GLN A 41 2.27 -6.79 4.95
N ASP A 42 1.62 -6.18 4.00
CA ASP A 42 1.00 -4.87 4.17
C ASP A 42 -0.04 -4.85 5.31
N GLY A 43 -0.67 -5.98 5.56
CA GLY A 43 -1.70 -6.14 6.59
C GLY A 43 -1.25 -5.82 8.01
N GLU A 44 0.04 -5.86 8.29
CA GLU A 44 0.60 -5.46 9.60
C GLU A 44 0.38 -3.97 9.88
N TYR A 45 0.34 -3.15 8.85
CA TYR A 45 0.30 -1.69 8.96
C TYR A 45 -1.09 -1.08 8.81
N TRP A 46 -2.06 -1.81 8.26
CA TRP A 46 -3.27 -1.18 7.74
C TRP A 46 -4.49 -1.35 8.64
N ALA A 47 -5.24 -0.27 8.75
CA ALA A 47 -6.31 -0.11 9.73
C ALA A 47 -7.72 -0.43 9.24
N MET A 48 -7.90 -1.07 8.06
CA MET A 48 -9.24 -1.44 7.61
C MET A 48 -9.74 -2.73 8.26
N ARG A 49 -11.07 -2.79 8.49
CA ARG A 49 -11.73 -3.95 9.13
C ARG A 49 -13.05 -4.28 8.43
N PRO A 50 -13.28 -5.53 7.98
CA PRO A 50 -12.29 -6.60 7.88
C PRO A 50 -11.07 -6.20 7.05
N LEU A 51 -9.91 -6.83 7.31
CA LEU A 51 -8.69 -6.57 6.55
C LEU A 51 -8.81 -7.18 5.16
N ALA A 52 -9.05 -6.34 4.17
CA ALA A 52 -9.15 -6.72 2.76
C ALA A 52 -8.73 -5.55 1.88
N THR A 53 -7.82 -5.78 0.96
CA THR A 53 -7.40 -4.75 0.00
C THR A 53 -6.93 -5.38 -1.31
N CYS A 54 -6.88 -4.54 -2.33
CA CYS A 54 -6.18 -4.80 -3.57
C CYS A 54 -5.21 -3.65 -3.82
N THR A 55 -3.93 -3.92 -3.81
CA THR A 55 -2.90 -2.97 -4.19
C THR A 55 -2.57 -3.15 -5.66
N VAL A 56 -2.73 -2.10 -6.44
CA VAL A 56 -2.15 -1.99 -7.79
C VAL A 56 -0.77 -1.39 -7.63
N TRP A 57 0.25 -2.08 -8.11
CA TRP A 57 1.61 -1.56 -8.22
C TRP A 57 1.97 -1.38 -9.69
N MET A 58 2.18 -0.15 -10.12
CA MET A 58 2.48 0.22 -11.49
C MET A 58 3.94 0.59 -11.62
N ALA A 59 4.65 0.00 -12.56
CA ALA A 59 6.01 0.34 -12.93
C ALA A 59 6.01 1.66 -13.72
N ILE A 60 6.71 2.67 -13.21
CA ILE A 60 6.97 3.93 -13.93
C ILE A 60 8.23 3.79 -14.76
N ASP A 61 9.23 3.12 -14.22
CA ASP A 61 10.42 2.65 -14.93
C ASP A 61 10.38 1.14 -15.01
N ASP A 62 11.15 0.55 -15.93
CA ASP A 62 11.33 -0.89 -15.95
C ASP A 62 11.80 -1.38 -14.58
N ALA A 63 11.21 -2.44 -14.11
CA ALA A 63 11.50 -3.06 -12.82
C ALA A 63 12.16 -4.42 -13.06
N THR A 64 13.44 -4.52 -12.71
CA THR A 64 14.27 -5.71 -12.92
C THR A 64 14.94 -6.16 -11.61
N PRO A 65 15.50 -7.37 -11.52
CA PRO A 65 16.24 -7.80 -10.34
C PRO A 65 17.39 -6.87 -9.97
N GLU A 66 18.10 -6.29 -10.96
CA GLU A 66 19.24 -5.41 -10.74
C GLU A 66 18.85 -4.09 -10.09
N ASN A 67 17.67 -3.56 -10.43
CA ASN A 67 17.19 -2.29 -9.87
C ASN A 67 16.21 -2.47 -8.71
N GLY A 68 16.05 -3.70 -8.22
CA GLY A 68 15.25 -4.02 -7.05
C GLY A 68 13.75 -4.04 -7.33
N CYS A 69 13.31 -4.81 -8.33
CA CYS A 69 11.90 -5.11 -8.57
C CYS A 69 11.24 -5.71 -7.32
N LEU A 70 9.92 -5.77 -7.29
CA LEU A 70 9.22 -6.52 -6.25
C LEU A 70 9.55 -8.01 -6.36
N ARG A 71 9.66 -8.65 -5.20
CA ARG A 71 9.72 -10.10 -5.03
C ARG A 71 8.57 -10.55 -4.14
N PHE A 72 7.98 -11.67 -4.40
CA PHE A 72 6.88 -12.18 -3.60
C PHE A 72 6.95 -13.69 -3.43
N ILE A 73 6.32 -14.20 -2.37
CA ILE A 73 6.17 -15.63 -2.12
C ILE A 73 4.81 -16.08 -2.67
N PRO A 74 4.77 -16.86 -3.76
CA PRO A 74 3.51 -17.31 -4.36
C PRO A 74 2.63 -18.05 -3.34
N GLY A 75 1.32 -17.78 -3.37
CA GLY A 75 0.35 -18.44 -2.49
C GLY A 75 0.36 -18.00 -1.03
N SER A 76 1.30 -17.17 -0.59
CA SER A 76 1.44 -16.77 0.81
C SER A 76 0.24 -16.00 1.38
N HIS A 77 -0.61 -15.46 0.52
CA HIS A 77 -1.85 -14.74 0.87
C HIS A 77 -3.05 -15.67 1.12
N LEU A 78 -2.99 -16.93 0.70
CA LEU A 78 -4.16 -17.82 0.71
C LEU A 78 -4.71 -18.10 2.10
N GLY A 79 -3.85 -18.10 3.13
CA GLY A 79 -4.26 -18.31 4.51
C GLY A 79 -4.98 -17.13 5.16
N LYS A 80 -5.03 -15.95 4.51
CA LYS A 80 -5.63 -14.71 5.02
C LYS A 80 -5.21 -14.39 6.46
N GLN A 81 -3.94 -14.62 6.78
CA GLN A 81 -3.36 -14.37 8.10
C GLN A 81 -2.17 -13.43 8.01
N VAL A 82 -2.15 -12.44 8.88
CA VAL A 82 -0.96 -11.62 9.11
C VAL A 82 0.00 -12.45 9.96
N ARG A 83 1.18 -12.71 9.42
CA ARG A 83 2.25 -13.48 10.07
C ARG A 83 3.00 -12.61 11.06
N LYS A 84 3.84 -13.23 11.88
CA LYS A 84 4.60 -12.51 12.90
C LYS A 84 5.67 -11.62 12.28
N HIS A 85 5.57 -10.32 12.54
CA HIS A 85 6.59 -9.33 12.22
C HIS A 85 7.44 -8.98 13.44
N ARG A 86 8.62 -8.46 13.21
CA ARG A 86 9.51 -7.89 14.22
C ARG A 86 9.93 -6.49 13.80
N ILE A 87 10.24 -5.65 14.79
CA ILE A 87 10.85 -4.35 14.52
C ILE A 87 12.32 -4.54 14.17
N ASN A 88 12.75 -3.96 13.06
CA ASN A 88 14.14 -3.89 12.63
C ASN A 88 14.50 -2.44 12.36
N ASN A 89 15.31 -1.85 13.26
CA ASN A 89 15.75 -0.46 13.16
C ASN A 89 17.11 -0.32 12.46
N ALA A 90 17.53 -1.31 11.67
CA ALA A 90 18.77 -1.21 10.92
C ALA A 90 18.71 -0.02 9.94
N PRO A 91 19.78 0.76 9.81
CA PRO A 91 19.80 1.88 8.88
C PRO A 91 19.67 1.39 7.43
N GLY A 92 19.08 2.21 6.59
CA GLY A 92 18.94 1.90 5.16
C GLY A 92 17.82 0.92 4.82
N LEU A 93 16.85 0.71 5.70
CA LEU A 93 15.61 -0.03 5.37
C LEU A 93 14.51 0.96 4.96
N ALA A 94 13.72 0.58 3.96
CA ALA A 94 12.54 1.36 3.54
C ALA A 94 11.37 1.21 4.53
N LEU A 95 11.34 0.12 5.29
CA LEU A 95 10.36 -0.19 6.34
C LEU A 95 11.11 -0.69 7.57
N ASN A 96 10.56 -0.44 8.75
CA ASN A 96 11.14 -0.87 10.02
C ASN A 96 10.53 -2.14 10.61
N GLN A 97 9.58 -2.74 9.95
CA GLN A 97 9.02 -4.03 10.34
C GLN A 97 9.32 -5.06 9.25
N GLU A 98 9.70 -6.25 9.67
CA GLU A 98 9.97 -7.35 8.78
C GLU A 98 9.42 -8.67 9.34
N LEU A 99 9.08 -9.59 8.47
CA LEU A 99 8.76 -10.96 8.85
C LEU A 99 9.98 -11.64 9.48
N THR A 100 9.76 -12.43 10.51
CA THR A 100 10.79 -13.31 11.03
C THR A 100 11.08 -14.44 10.04
N GLN A 101 12.33 -14.89 9.95
CA GLN A 101 12.78 -15.84 8.92
C GLN A 101 12.06 -17.19 8.94
N ASP A 102 11.47 -17.57 10.06
CA ASP A 102 10.66 -18.77 10.20
C ASP A 102 9.26 -18.66 9.57
N GLN A 103 8.86 -17.47 9.09
CA GLN A 103 7.53 -17.22 8.57
C GLN A 103 7.37 -17.46 7.07
N PHE A 104 8.47 -17.60 6.34
CA PHE A 104 8.46 -17.80 4.88
C PHE A 104 9.76 -18.46 4.41
N GLN A 105 9.75 -18.98 3.19
CA GLN A 105 10.94 -19.55 2.55
C GLN A 105 11.38 -18.65 1.41
N GLU A 106 12.49 -17.95 1.57
CA GLU A 106 12.98 -17.03 0.55
C GLU A 106 13.38 -17.72 -0.76
N SER A 107 13.73 -19.00 -0.70
CA SER A 107 14.01 -19.80 -1.90
C SER A 107 12.80 -19.99 -2.83
N GLU A 108 11.59 -19.73 -2.33
CA GLU A 108 10.35 -19.78 -3.13
C GLU A 108 10.00 -18.44 -3.76
N ALA A 109 10.82 -17.41 -3.53
CA ALA A 109 10.55 -16.06 -4.01
C ALA A 109 10.63 -16.00 -5.54
N VAL A 110 9.69 -15.24 -6.11
CA VAL A 110 9.62 -14.95 -7.54
C VAL A 110 9.82 -13.44 -7.74
N ASP A 111 10.66 -13.09 -8.69
CA ASP A 111 10.90 -11.71 -9.09
C ASP A 111 9.78 -11.23 -10.01
N LEU A 112 9.20 -10.08 -9.69
CA LEU A 112 8.19 -9.43 -10.50
C LEU A 112 8.86 -8.45 -11.47
N VAL A 113 9.27 -8.98 -12.61
CA VAL A 113 9.84 -8.16 -13.69
C VAL A 113 8.72 -7.50 -14.47
N LEU A 114 8.75 -6.19 -14.60
CA LEU A 114 7.75 -5.39 -15.31
C LEU A 114 8.44 -4.34 -16.18
N GLU A 115 7.92 -4.16 -17.37
CA GLU A 115 8.25 -3.00 -18.21
C GLU A 115 7.51 -1.75 -17.73
N ALA A 116 8.03 -0.57 -18.03
CA ALA A 116 7.35 0.70 -17.71
C ALA A 116 5.92 0.71 -18.28
N GLY A 117 4.96 1.07 -17.42
CA GLY A 117 3.53 1.06 -17.73
C GLY A 117 2.82 -0.26 -17.43
N GLN A 118 3.53 -1.35 -17.19
CA GLN A 118 2.91 -2.58 -16.69
C GLN A 118 2.60 -2.49 -15.21
N MET A 119 1.68 -3.34 -14.74
CA MET A 119 1.25 -3.33 -13.35
C MET A 119 0.99 -4.74 -12.81
N SER A 120 1.03 -4.86 -11.50
CA SER A 120 0.58 -6.03 -10.76
C SER A 120 -0.53 -5.66 -9.78
N LEU A 121 -1.36 -6.64 -9.45
CA LEU A 121 -2.36 -6.55 -8.40
C LEU A 121 -2.00 -7.57 -7.32
N HIS A 122 -1.99 -7.14 -6.05
CA HIS A 122 -1.71 -8.05 -4.95
C HIS A 122 -2.58 -7.79 -3.72
N ASP A 123 -2.76 -8.87 -2.97
CA ASP A 123 -3.55 -8.91 -1.75
C ASP A 123 -2.73 -8.42 -0.55
N VAL A 124 -3.39 -7.85 0.44
CA VAL A 124 -2.81 -7.35 1.68
C VAL A 124 -2.01 -8.40 2.47
N TYR A 125 -2.31 -9.67 2.29
CA TYR A 125 -1.64 -10.79 2.96
C TYR A 125 -0.45 -11.35 2.17
N LEU A 126 -0.18 -10.86 0.96
CA LEU A 126 0.94 -11.36 0.17
C LEU A 126 2.27 -11.00 0.81
N VAL A 127 3.10 -12.02 1.08
CA VAL A 127 4.48 -11.82 1.55
C VAL A 127 5.31 -11.31 0.39
N HIS A 128 5.89 -10.12 0.56
CA HIS A 128 6.68 -9.48 -0.48
C HIS A 128 7.80 -8.61 0.09
N GLY A 129 8.72 -8.26 -0.77
CA GLY A 129 9.87 -7.41 -0.44
C GLY A 129 10.57 -6.94 -1.71
N SER A 130 11.74 -6.35 -1.59
CA SER A 130 12.57 -6.03 -2.75
C SER A 130 14.02 -5.80 -2.37
N GLU A 131 14.94 -6.22 -3.22
CA GLU A 131 16.37 -6.01 -3.05
C GLU A 131 16.79 -4.53 -3.23
N PRO A 132 17.99 -4.14 -2.81
CA PRO A 132 18.53 -2.82 -3.12
C PRO A 132 18.64 -2.62 -4.64
N ASN A 133 18.59 -1.35 -5.05
CA ASN A 133 18.92 -0.99 -6.43
C ASN A 133 20.44 -0.92 -6.62
N ARG A 134 20.98 -1.80 -7.43
CA ARG A 134 22.41 -1.88 -7.78
C ARG A 134 22.69 -1.43 -9.21
N SER A 135 21.65 -1.02 -9.94
CA SER A 135 21.77 -0.57 -11.33
C SER A 135 22.09 0.93 -11.42
N ASP A 136 22.42 1.38 -12.61
CA ASP A 136 22.68 2.79 -12.93
C ASP A 136 21.40 3.61 -13.16
N HIS A 137 20.23 2.98 -13.02
CA HIS A 137 18.94 3.60 -13.28
C HIS A 137 18.05 3.57 -12.03
N SER A 138 17.27 4.63 -11.84
CA SER A 138 16.25 4.64 -10.80
C SER A 138 15.12 3.66 -11.12
N ARG A 139 14.53 3.05 -10.10
CA ARG A 139 13.30 2.28 -10.20
C ARG A 139 12.19 3.01 -9.44
N ARG A 140 11.26 3.59 -10.16
CA ARG A 140 10.08 4.27 -9.61
C ARG A 140 8.84 3.42 -9.85
N GLY A 141 8.01 3.34 -8.87
CA GLY A 141 6.70 2.71 -8.95
C GLY A 141 5.66 3.55 -8.25
N MET A 142 4.42 3.39 -8.67
CA MET A 142 3.25 4.01 -8.05
C MET A 142 2.34 2.93 -7.52
N THR A 143 1.83 3.11 -6.30
CA THR A 143 0.78 2.25 -5.76
C THR A 143 -0.54 2.98 -5.71
N LEU A 144 -1.62 2.25 -6.04
CA LEU A 144 -3.00 2.62 -5.77
C LEU A 144 -3.59 1.53 -4.89
N ARG A 145 -4.08 1.90 -3.70
CA ARG A 145 -4.56 0.94 -2.72
C ARG A 145 -6.07 1.06 -2.56
N PHE A 146 -6.76 0.00 -2.95
CA PHE A 146 -8.21 -0.08 -2.90
C PHE A 146 -8.66 -1.01 -1.78
N MET A 147 -9.81 -0.69 -1.18
CA MET A 147 -10.48 -1.55 -0.21
C MET A 147 -11.93 -1.78 -0.62
N PRO A 148 -12.54 -2.95 -0.35
CA PRO A 148 -13.96 -3.11 -0.56
C PRO A 148 -14.75 -2.25 0.42
N THR A 149 -15.88 -1.72 0.01
CA THR A 149 -16.71 -0.88 0.89
C THR A 149 -17.47 -1.67 1.96
N SER A 150 -17.39 -2.99 1.96
CA SER A 150 -17.77 -3.85 3.10
C SER A 150 -16.80 -3.75 4.27
N SER A 151 -15.58 -3.25 4.05
CA SER A 151 -14.63 -2.89 5.09
C SER A 151 -14.78 -1.41 5.46
N TYR A 152 -14.55 -1.07 6.73
CA TYR A 152 -14.41 0.31 7.16
C TYR A 152 -12.96 0.62 7.52
N TYR A 153 -12.57 1.87 7.33
CA TYR A 153 -11.26 2.37 7.69
C TYR A 153 -11.27 2.84 9.16
N ASP A 154 -10.58 2.08 10.03
CA ASP A 154 -10.58 2.31 11.47
C ASP A 154 -9.52 3.36 11.86
N ARG A 155 -9.96 4.59 11.99
CA ARG A 155 -9.12 5.73 12.33
C ARG A 155 -8.49 5.64 13.72
N GLU A 156 -9.09 4.90 14.67
CA GLU A 156 -8.53 4.71 16.01
C GLU A 156 -7.35 3.74 15.99
N ILE A 157 -7.43 2.68 15.19
CA ILE A 157 -6.30 1.76 14.99
C ILE A 157 -5.15 2.50 14.32
N GLU A 158 -5.42 3.28 13.27
CA GLU A 158 -4.41 4.10 12.60
C GLU A 158 -3.68 5.02 13.59
N GLN A 159 -4.42 5.68 14.48
CA GLN A 159 -3.82 6.54 15.50
C GLN A 159 -2.90 5.76 16.44
N LYS A 160 -3.32 4.59 16.90
CA LYS A 160 -2.53 3.74 17.80
C LYS A 160 -1.27 3.21 17.12
N GLN A 161 -1.37 2.81 15.87
CA GLN A 161 -0.23 2.34 15.07
C GLN A 161 0.79 3.46 14.84
N ASN A 162 0.33 4.67 14.52
CA ASN A 162 1.18 5.84 14.32
C ASN A 162 1.84 6.31 15.64
N ALA A 163 1.11 6.27 16.76
CA ALA A 163 1.64 6.62 18.09
C ALA A 163 2.71 5.64 18.58
N SER A 164 2.65 4.38 18.16
CA SER A 164 3.66 3.36 18.45
C SER A 164 4.74 3.24 17.36
N SER A 165 4.67 4.05 16.32
CA SER A 165 5.67 4.08 15.25
C SER A 165 7.00 4.59 15.81
N PRO A 166 8.11 3.90 15.52
CA PRO A 166 9.45 4.39 15.88
C PRO A 166 9.93 5.54 14.99
N TYR A 167 9.11 6.06 14.09
CA TYR A 167 9.38 7.30 13.38
C TYR A 167 8.93 8.50 14.22
N PRO A 168 9.80 9.08 15.08
CA PRO A 168 9.42 10.16 16.00
C PRO A 168 9.27 11.52 15.33
N SER A 169 9.18 11.57 14.01
CA SER A 169 9.28 12.80 13.23
C SER A 169 7.94 13.40 12.79
N LEU A 170 6.82 12.72 13.02
CA LEU A 170 5.53 13.33 12.75
C LEU A 170 5.10 14.12 14.00
N ASN A 171 5.03 15.44 13.87
CA ASN A 171 4.44 16.29 14.89
C ASN A 171 2.93 16.05 15.00
N GLU A 172 2.31 16.55 16.07
CA GLU A 172 0.87 16.35 16.28
C GLU A 172 -0.01 16.86 15.14
N GLN A 173 0.43 17.86 14.39
CA GLN A 173 -0.30 18.38 13.23
C GLN A 173 -0.21 17.43 12.05
N GLU A 174 0.94 16.82 11.83
CA GLU A 174 1.13 15.80 10.79
C GLU A 174 0.34 14.54 11.11
N LEU A 175 0.32 14.12 12.38
CA LEU A 175 -0.54 13.02 12.85
C LEU A 175 -2.04 13.35 12.65
N ARG A 176 -2.47 14.58 12.95
CA ARG A 176 -3.84 15.03 12.66
C ARG A 176 -4.13 15.04 11.16
N ASN A 177 -3.18 15.37 10.32
CA ASN A 177 -3.34 15.34 8.86
C ASN A 177 -3.50 13.91 8.34
N LEU A 178 -2.77 12.94 8.88
CA LEU A 178 -2.95 11.52 8.55
C LEU A 178 -4.36 11.01 8.91
N GLN A 179 -4.93 11.50 10.02
CA GLN A 179 -6.31 11.17 10.42
C GLN A 179 -7.37 11.65 9.43
N ARG A 180 -7.01 12.60 8.56
CA ARG A 180 -7.89 13.21 7.56
C ARG A 180 -7.64 12.68 6.15
N VAL A 181 -6.85 11.60 5.99
CA VAL A 181 -6.64 11.00 4.67
C VAL A 181 -8.00 10.65 4.06
N PRO A 182 -8.37 11.26 2.93
CA PRO A 182 -9.69 11.07 2.36
C PRO A 182 -9.83 9.68 1.77
N LEU A 183 -11.00 9.08 1.95
CA LEU A 183 -11.43 7.92 1.18
C LEU A 183 -12.18 8.41 -0.06
N TYR A 184 -11.91 7.81 -1.19
CA TYR A 184 -12.63 8.13 -2.43
C TYR A 184 -13.43 6.91 -2.88
N LEU A 185 -14.76 7.04 -2.89
CA LEU A 185 -15.61 6.00 -3.48
C LEU A 185 -15.33 5.97 -4.99
N MET A 186 -14.77 4.86 -5.47
CA MET A 186 -14.36 4.70 -6.86
C MET A 186 -15.44 4.01 -7.69
N ARG A 187 -16.15 3.06 -7.09
CA ARG A 187 -17.25 2.33 -7.76
C ARG A 187 -18.27 1.85 -6.72
N GLY A 188 -19.55 1.82 -7.12
CA GLY A 188 -20.65 1.27 -6.33
C GLY A 188 -21.10 2.13 -5.15
N THR A 189 -21.43 1.49 -4.03
CA THR A 189 -22.00 2.12 -2.82
C THR A 189 -21.25 1.69 -1.57
N ASP A 190 -21.45 2.41 -0.46
CA ASP A 190 -20.88 2.04 0.84
C ASP A 190 -21.69 0.91 1.50
N LEU A 191 -21.16 -0.30 1.47
CA LEU A 191 -21.85 -1.47 2.01
C LEU A 191 -21.79 -1.55 3.54
N CYS A 192 -20.75 -1.03 4.19
CA CYS A 192 -20.65 -1.06 5.65
C CYS A 192 -21.34 0.13 6.33
N ALA A 193 -21.70 1.17 5.59
CA ALA A 193 -22.34 2.40 6.07
C ALA A 193 -21.57 3.09 7.23
N ARG A 194 -20.25 2.94 7.28
CA ARG A 194 -19.37 3.48 8.33
C ARG A 194 -18.27 4.38 7.83
N ASN A 195 -17.98 4.36 6.53
CA ASN A 195 -16.93 5.18 5.95
C ASN A 195 -17.45 6.60 5.66
N ARG A 196 -16.51 7.56 5.73
CA ARG A 196 -16.75 8.91 5.22
C ARG A 196 -15.89 9.09 3.97
N TYR A 197 -16.52 9.36 2.86
CA TYR A 197 -15.85 9.60 1.59
C TYR A 197 -15.70 11.09 1.35
N ALA A 198 -14.58 11.49 0.75
CA ALA A 198 -14.46 12.81 0.15
C ALA A 198 -15.55 12.94 -0.91
N GLY A 199 -16.20 14.09 -0.97
CA GLY A 199 -17.37 14.34 -1.82
C GLY A 199 -17.18 13.84 -3.25
N SER A 200 -18.25 13.43 -3.89
CA SER A 200 -18.25 13.08 -5.30
C SER A 200 -17.56 14.19 -6.07
N PHE A 201 -16.54 13.86 -6.83
CA PHE A 201 -15.83 14.78 -7.70
C PHE A 201 -16.80 15.26 -8.80
N SER A 202 -17.70 16.18 -8.47
CA SER A 202 -18.26 17.12 -9.42
C SER A 202 -17.15 18.12 -9.66
N GLY A 203 -16.57 18.17 -10.84
CA GLY A 203 -15.37 18.89 -11.27
C GLY A 203 -15.12 20.32 -10.78
N GLU A 204 -15.59 20.70 -9.62
CA GLU A 204 -15.38 21.94 -8.92
C GLU A 204 -14.60 21.68 -7.63
N ASN A 205 -13.50 22.42 -7.46
CA ASN A 205 -12.60 22.39 -6.32
C ASN A 205 -13.34 22.59 -5.00
N ASP A 206 -13.79 21.54 -4.35
CA ASP A 206 -14.33 21.63 -2.99
C ASP A 206 -13.25 21.19 -1.97
N PHE A 207 -12.14 21.91 -1.96
CA PHE A 207 -11.28 22.04 -0.80
C PHE A 207 -11.82 23.16 0.08
N ARG A 208 -13.03 23.01 0.61
CA ARG A 208 -13.44 23.86 1.71
C ARG A 208 -12.63 23.45 2.93
N ARG A 209 -11.72 24.30 3.31
CA ARG A 209 -11.16 24.32 4.65
C ARG A 209 -12.32 24.59 5.60
N ASP A 210 -12.72 23.59 6.36
CA ASP A 210 -13.51 23.82 7.58
C ASP A 210 -12.55 24.39 8.65
N ASP A 211 -12.05 25.61 8.40
CA ASP A 211 -11.52 26.47 9.43
C ASP A 211 -12.67 27.43 9.76
N GLU A 212 -13.45 27.08 10.80
CA GLU A 212 -14.18 28.03 11.66
C GLU A 212 -15.30 27.27 12.39
N THR A 213 -15.00 26.77 13.58
CA THR A 213 -15.67 27.03 14.87
C THR A 213 -14.96 26.26 15.97
#